data_1360291b3d135266c8f19ce48bff302a
#
_entry.id   1360291b3d135266c8f19ce48bff302a
#
_cell.length_a   1.000
_cell.length_b   1.000
_cell.length_c   1.000
_cell.angle_alpha   90.00
_cell.angle_beta   90.00
_cell.angle_gamma   90.00
#
_symmetry.space_group_name_H-M   'P 1'
#
loop_
_entity.id
_entity.type
_entity.pdbx_description
1 polymer ?
#
loop_
_entity_poly.entity_id
_entity_poly.type
_entity_poly.pdbx_seq_one_letter_code
_entity_poly.pdbx_strand_id
1 'polypeptide(L)' 'MPNEETIGEQRVRTSFNPKHDGVVDQIKQKTAELINLCETLKPLDARLAATAQTHYEDAAMWAVKAATA' A
#
# COMPACT_ATOMS: atom_id res chain seq x y z
N MET A 1 11.10 10.90 13.82
CA MET A 1 9.99 10.44 14.64
C MET A 1 9.87 8.96 14.52
N PRO A 2 9.77 8.26 15.61
CA PRO A 2 9.79 6.81 15.58
C PRO A 2 8.57 6.18 14.90
N ASN A 3 7.48 6.94 14.75
CA ASN A 3 6.24 6.37 14.22
C ASN A 3 5.85 6.90 12.86
N GLU A 4 6.84 7.38 12.12
CA GLU A 4 6.54 7.86 10.78
C GLU A 4 6.17 6.69 9.89
N GLU A 5 5.04 6.82 9.21
CA GLU A 5 4.61 5.83 8.26
C GLU A 5 5.34 6.00 6.95
N THR A 6 5.61 4.89 6.27
CA THR A 6 6.13 4.93 4.90
C THR A 6 5.02 5.39 3.96
N ILE A 7 5.43 5.82 2.76
CA ILE A 7 4.43 6.24 1.77
C ILE A 7 3.48 5.08 1.43
N GLY A 8 3.99 3.85 1.37
CA GLY A 8 3.13 2.70 1.13
C GLY A 8 2.11 2.50 2.23
N GLU A 9 2.53 2.63 3.47
CA GLU A 9 1.62 2.48 4.61
C GLU A 9 0.54 3.54 4.61
N GLN A 10 0.91 4.78 4.26
CA GLN A 10 -0.07 5.86 4.19
C GLN A 10 -1.10 5.61 3.10
N ARG A 11 -0.65 5.16 1.94
CA ARG A 11 -1.52 5.02 0.78
C ARG A 11 -2.49 3.85 0.92
N VAL A 12 -2.10 2.78 1.58
CA VAL A 12 -3.00 1.66 1.82
C VAL A 12 -3.64 1.71 3.20
N ARG A 13 -3.28 2.70 4.02
CA ARG A 13 -3.89 2.94 5.32
C ARG A 13 -3.78 1.73 6.26
N THR A 14 -2.58 1.23 6.40
CA THR A 14 -2.35 0.06 7.25
C THR A 14 -2.81 0.29 8.68
N SER A 15 -2.69 1.52 9.18
CA SER A 15 -3.07 1.85 10.54
C SER A 15 -4.58 1.89 10.76
N PHE A 16 -5.37 1.77 9.68
CA PHE A 16 -6.82 1.81 9.77
C PHE A 16 -7.43 0.45 10.00
N ASN A 17 -6.65 -0.55 10.28
CA ASN A 17 -7.19 -1.88 10.53
C ASN A 17 -7.04 -2.19 12.03
N PRO A 18 -7.96 -1.72 12.87
CA PRO A 18 -7.81 -1.89 14.32
C PRO A 18 -7.85 -3.34 14.76
N LYS A 19 -8.45 -4.22 13.97
CA LYS A 19 -8.55 -5.63 14.33
C LYS A 19 -7.40 -6.45 13.79
N HIS A 20 -6.61 -5.90 12.89
CA HIS A 20 -5.52 -6.62 12.24
C HIS A 20 -5.98 -7.97 11.70
N ASP A 21 -7.13 -7.95 11.03
CA ASP A 21 -7.67 -9.17 10.44
C ASP A 21 -6.67 -9.75 9.45
N GLY A 22 -6.44 -11.06 9.56
CA GLY A 22 -5.34 -11.71 8.90
C GLY A 22 -5.17 -11.34 7.44
N VAL A 23 -6.18 -11.65 6.59
CA VAL A 23 -6.01 -11.45 5.16
C VAL A 23 -6.01 -9.96 4.79
N VAL A 24 -6.84 -9.16 5.45
CA VAL A 24 -6.86 -7.71 5.18
C VAL A 24 -5.54 -7.09 5.56
N ASP A 25 -5.03 -7.45 6.73
CA ASP A 25 -3.76 -6.93 7.18
C ASP A 25 -2.63 -7.33 6.24
N GLN A 26 -2.63 -8.58 5.78
CA GLN A 26 -1.62 -9.04 4.84
C GLN A 26 -1.68 -8.31 3.51
N ILE A 27 -2.88 -8.07 2.98
CA ILE A 27 -3.03 -7.33 1.74
C ILE A 27 -2.45 -5.94 1.90
N LYS A 28 -2.79 -5.26 2.98
CA LYS A 28 -2.31 -3.90 3.20
C LYS A 28 -0.80 -3.86 3.39
N GLN A 29 -0.24 -4.77 4.17
CA GLN A 29 1.20 -4.78 4.41
C GLN A 29 1.99 -5.08 3.14
N LYS A 30 1.56 -6.07 2.38
CA LYS A 30 2.27 -6.45 1.16
C LYS A 30 2.15 -5.36 0.11
N THR A 31 0.98 -4.74 0.00
CA THR A 31 0.80 -3.65 -0.95
C THR A 31 1.65 -2.45 -0.56
N ALA A 32 1.72 -2.14 0.74
CA ALA A 32 2.58 -1.05 1.20
C ALA A 32 4.04 -1.30 0.82
N GLU A 33 4.50 -2.54 0.95
CA GLU A 33 5.86 -2.90 0.55
C GLU A 33 6.09 -2.68 -0.94
N LEU A 34 5.11 -3.08 -1.76
CA LEU A 34 5.22 -2.88 -3.21
C LEU A 34 5.28 -1.40 -3.56
N ILE A 35 4.44 -0.59 -2.93
CA ILE A 35 4.44 0.85 -3.18
C ILE A 35 5.78 1.46 -2.74
N ASN A 36 6.32 1.01 -1.62
CA ASN A 36 7.63 1.48 -1.16
C ASN A 36 8.74 1.10 -2.14
N LEU A 37 8.67 -0.10 -2.73
CA LEU A 37 9.65 -0.49 -3.75
C LEU A 37 9.54 0.40 -4.97
N CYS A 38 8.34 0.75 -5.39
CA CYS A 38 8.16 1.65 -6.52
C CYS A 38 8.74 3.03 -6.24
N GLU A 39 8.75 3.44 -4.99
CA GLU A 39 9.36 4.72 -4.63
C GLU A 39 10.84 4.74 -5.02
N THR A 40 11.52 3.61 -4.90
CA THR A 40 12.93 3.51 -5.29
C THR A 40 13.15 3.54 -6.78
N LEU A 41 12.10 3.39 -7.59
CA LEU A 41 12.20 3.43 -9.03
C LEU A 41 12.00 4.83 -9.61
N LYS A 42 11.60 5.79 -8.79
CA LYS A 42 11.34 7.15 -9.27
C LYS A 42 12.55 7.82 -9.92
N PRO A 43 13.78 7.58 -9.44
CA PRO A 43 14.93 8.13 -10.17
C PRO A 43 15.09 7.59 -11.59
N LEU A 44 14.52 6.41 -11.88
CA LEU A 44 14.59 5.83 -13.24
C LEU A 44 13.48 6.36 -14.12
N ASP A 45 12.27 6.41 -13.60
CA ASP A 45 11.12 6.96 -14.32
C ASP A 45 10.03 7.29 -13.30
N ALA A 46 9.96 8.57 -12.93
CA ALA A 46 9.06 9.00 -11.86
C ALA A 46 7.59 8.80 -12.24
N ARG A 47 7.24 9.04 -13.50
CA ARG A 47 5.84 8.94 -13.92
C ARG A 47 5.35 7.50 -13.91
N LEU A 48 6.15 6.60 -14.47
CA LEU A 48 5.76 5.19 -14.51
C LEU A 48 5.72 4.60 -13.10
N ALA A 49 6.68 4.97 -12.26
CA ALA A 49 6.69 4.49 -10.88
C ALA A 49 5.46 4.98 -10.12
N ALA A 50 5.10 6.25 -10.27
CA ALA A 50 3.90 6.79 -9.62
C ALA A 50 2.63 6.14 -10.15
N THR A 51 2.58 5.84 -11.43
CA THR A 51 1.43 5.14 -12.02
C THR A 51 1.29 3.74 -11.42
N ALA A 52 2.40 3.04 -11.27
CA ALA A 52 2.38 1.73 -10.63
C ALA A 52 1.88 1.81 -9.19
N GLN A 53 2.32 2.81 -8.45
CA GLN A 53 1.88 2.98 -7.06
C GLN A 53 0.36 3.20 -7.00
N THR A 54 -0.18 3.99 -7.91
CA THR A 54 -1.62 4.23 -7.95
C THR A 54 -2.38 2.94 -8.23
N HIS A 55 -1.89 2.12 -9.16
CA HIS A 55 -2.55 0.86 -9.47
C HIS A 55 -2.46 -0.13 -8.32
N TYR A 56 -1.35 -0.16 -7.59
CA TYR A 56 -1.27 -1.00 -6.40
C TYR A 56 -2.25 -0.55 -5.34
N GLU A 57 -2.36 0.74 -5.14
CA GLU A 57 -3.31 1.30 -4.17
C GLU A 57 -4.74 0.92 -4.56
N ASP A 58 -5.07 1.04 -5.82
CA ASP A 58 -6.38 0.69 -6.32
C ASP A 58 -6.67 -0.80 -6.14
N ALA A 59 -5.72 -1.64 -6.49
CA ALA A 59 -5.88 -3.08 -6.33
C ALA A 59 -6.09 -3.47 -4.86
N ALA A 60 -5.36 -2.84 -3.96
CA ALA A 60 -5.51 -3.11 -2.54
C ALA A 60 -6.91 -2.74 -2.05
N MET A 61 -7.45 -1.62 -2.53
CA MET A 61 -8.79 -1.18 -2.16
C MET A 61 -9.82 -2.22 -2.57
N TRP A 62 -9.73 -2.73 -3.80
CA TRP A 62 -10.66 -3.72 -4.27
C TRP A 62 -10.51 -5.06 -3.55
N ALA A 63 -9.28 -5.45 -3.25
CA ALA A 63 -9.03 -6.69 -2.53
C ALA A 63 -9.59 -6.63 -1.11
N VAL A 64 -9.41 -5.51 -0.43
CA VAL A 64 -9.95 -5.33 0.91
C VAL A 64 -11.48 -5.34 0.87
N LYS A 65 -12.04 -4.70 -0.16
CA LYS A 65 -13.50 -4.70 -0.32
C LYS A 65 -14.02 -6.14 -0.50
N ALA A 66 -13.32 -6.95 -1.26
CA ALA A 66 -13.70 -8.34 -1.44
C ALA A 66 -13.60 -9.13 -0.13
N ALA A 67 -12.56 -8.87 0.64
CA ALA A 67 -12.33 -9.59 1.90
C ALA A 67 -13.36 -9.22 2.97
N THR A 68 -13.96 -8.04 2.85
CA THR A 68 -14.94 -7.55 3.83
C THR A 68 -16.35 -7.50 3.27
N ALA A 69 -16.59 -8.16 2.15
CA ALA A 69 -17.90 -8.14 1.50
C ALA A 69 -18.99 -8.84 2.34
#